data_6f11c673cfc12230c3dce5b6c26f1358
#
_entry.id   6f11c673cfc12230c3dce5b6c26f1358
#
_cell.length_a   1.000
_cell.length_b   1.000
_cell.length_c   1.000
_cell.angle_alpha   90.00
_cell.angle_beta   90.00
_cell.angle_gamma   90.00
#
_symmetry.space_group_name_H-M   'P 1'
#
loop_
_entity.id
_entity.type
_entity.pdbx_description
1 polymer ?
#
loop_
_entity_poly.entity_id
_entity_poly.type
_entity_poly.pdbx_seq_one_letter_code
_entity_poly.pdbx_strand_id
1 'polypeptide(L)'
;MTLHIFIPDSLLEETADPKIRTYKVGQIARAAAIFGVEHIWIYKAGGKDGKFIKLILEYAETPQYLRKTLFPIRKELKYVGVIPPLRTPHHKLKGRPKLGEIREGVIIKKGKRLYADIGLDELALVEGSGEGRMTFKIVSVNPLKVVPAKPAEYWGYRVHLTNKPLAKTLKKARLDLAIATSRKGEDVRKVKLPPLEGDIGFVFGSPRKGVMEILRDFNEDYPFDLILNTIPNQKTKTVRTEEAVLATLAVFNFIRRD
;
A
#
# COMPACT_ATOMS: atom_id res chain seq x y z
N MET A 1 4.29 12.48 9.64
CA MET A 1 3.42 11.33 9.99
C MET A 1 3.44 10.35 8.84
N THR A 2 3.71 9.08 9.11
CA THR A 2 3.68 7.98 8.14
C THR A 2 2.49 7.06 8.44
N LEU A 3 1.66 6.75 7.45
CA LEU A 3 0.50 5.86 7.64
C LEU A 3 0.81 4.44 7.19
N HIS A 4 0.54 3.49 8.07
CA HIS A 4 0.64 2.06 7.83
C HIS A 4 -0.73 1.39 7.95
N ILE A 5 -1.02 0.43 7.08
CA ILE A 5 -2.16 -0.49 7.26
C ILE A 5 -1.66 -1.93 7.32
N PHE A 6 -2.32 -2.73 8.15
CA PHE A 6 -2.02 -4.14 8.36
C PHE A 6 -3.25 -4.96 8.01
N ILE A 7 -3.13 -5.81 7.00
CA ILE A 7 -4.21 -6.64 6.48
C ILE A 7 -3.81 -8.12 6.54
N PRO A 8 -4.75 -9.04 6.79
CA PRO A 8 -4.46 -10.46 6.88
C PRO A 8 -4.27 -11.12 5.51
N ASP A 9 -3.45 -12.16 5.44
CA ASP A 9 -3.31 -13.01 4.26
C ASP A 9 -4.58 -13.83 3.93
N SER A 10 -5.55 -13.87 4.85
CA SER A 10 -6.87 -14.48 4.71
C SER A 10 -7.97 -13.49 4.25
N LEU A 11 -7.61 -12.28 3.83
CA LEU A 11 -8.52 -11.22 3.35
C LEU A 11 -9.57 -11.69 2.36
N LEU A 12 -9.24 -12.66 1.51
CA LEU A 12 -10.08 -13.12 0.39
C LEU A 12 -10.74 -14.49 0.61
N GLU A 13 -10.69 -15.01 1.85
CA GLU A 13 -11.14 -16.39 2.17
C GLU A 13 -12.61 -16.67 1.86
N GLU A 14 -13.46 -15.65 1.82
CA GLU A 14 -14.89 -15.77 1.49
C GLU A 14 -15.20 -15.60 0.00
N THR A 15 -14.19 -15.32 -0.84
CA THR A 15 -14.37 -14.94 -2.24
C THR A 15 -13.64 -15.90 -3.16
N ALA A 16 -14.37 -16.70 -3.91
CA ALA A 16 -13.82 -17.66 -4.87
C ALA A 16 -13.54 -17.03 -6.24
N ASP A 17 -14.40 -16.11 -6.72
CA ASP A 17 -14.29 -15.51 -8.05
C ASP A 17 -13.01 -14.64 -8.18
N PRO A 18 -12.12 -14.95 -9.13
CA PRO A 18 -10.84 -14.23 -9.28
C PRO A 18 -11.01 -12.75 -9.64
N LYS A 19 -12.07 -12.37 -10.36
CA LYS A 19 -12.34 -10.99 -10.72
C LYS A 19 -12.75 -10.17 -9.50
N ILE A 20 -13.62 -10.73 -8.65
CA ILE A 20 -14.06 -10.11 -7.40
C ILE A 20 -12.88 -10.01 -6.42
N ARG A 21 -12.05 -11.04 -6.33
CA ARG A 21 -10.82 -11.04 -5.52
C ARG A 21 -9.88 -9.88 -5.91
N THR A 22 -9.65 -9.73 -7.23
CA THR A 22 -8.82 -8.63 -7.76
C THR A 22 -9.43 -7.28 -7.44
N TYR A 23 -10.75 -7.12 -7.60
CA TYR A 23 -11.46 -5.89 -7.29
C TYR A 23 -11.36 -5.49 -5.81
N LYS A 24 -11.56 -6.44 -4.88
CA LYS A 24 -11.43 -6.20 -3.42
C LYS A 24 -10.05 -5.66 -3.04
N VAL A 25 -8.98 -6.28 -3.55
CA VAL A 25 -7.60 -5.79 -3.32
C VAL A 25 -7.41 -4.41 -3.97
N GLY A 26 -8.00 -4.20 -5.15
CA GLY A 26 -8.01 -2.90 -5.82
C GLY A 26 -8.67 -1.78 -5.02
N GLN A 27 -9.73 -2.08 -4.25
CA GLN A 27 -10.35 -1.11 -3.35
C GLN A 27 -9.41 -0.70 -2.21
N ILE A 28 -8.66 -1.66 -1.63
CA ILE A 28 -7.63 -1.35 -0.63
C ILE A 28 -6.53 -0.48 -1.22
N ALA A 29 -6.04 -0.83 -2.41
CA ALA A 29 -5.05 -0.03 -3.14
C ALA A 29 -5.53 1.41 -3.34
N ARG A 30 -6.80 1.56 -3.73
CA ARG A 30 -7.42 2.86 -3.97
C ARG A 30 -7.59 3.67 -2.68
N ALA A 31 -8.07 3.04 -1.59
CA ALA A 31 -8.19 3.68 -0.28
C ALA A 31 -6.81 4.14 0.24
N ALA A 32 -5.79 3.27 0.14
CA ALA A 32 -4.43 3.61 0.52
C ALA A 32 -3.89 4.84 -0.23
N ALA A 33 -4.13 4.90 -1.54
CA ALA A 33 -3.71 6.03 -2.38
C ALA A 33 -4.45 7.33 -2.06
N ILE A 34 -5.78 7.26 -1.78
CA ILE A 34 -6.61 8.43 -1.45
C ILE A 34 -6.14 9.08 -0.15
N PHE A 35 -5.82 8.29 0.87
CA PHE A 35 -5.50 8.79 2.21
C PHE A 35 -4.00 8.83 2.53
N GLY A 36 -3.14 8.63 1.52
CA GLY A 36 -1.70 8.78 1.69
C GLY A 36 -1.05 7.70 2.56
N VAL A 37 -1.55 6.46 2.53
CA VAL A 37 -0.89 5.32 3.19
C VAL A 37 0.44 5.04 2.52
N GLU A 38 1.53 4.97 3.29
CA GLU A 38 2.87 4.73 2.77
C GLU A 38 3.31 3.27 2.86
N HIS A 39 2.72 2.50 3.79
CA HIS A 39 3.07 1.10 3.98
C HIS A 39 1.85 0.20 4.15
N ILE A 40 1.79 -0.86 3.35
CA ILE A 40 0.78 -1.93 3.47
C ILE A 40 1.48 -3.21 3.90
N TRP A 41 1.14 -3.70 5.08
CA TRP A 41 1.69 -4.91 5.67
C TRP A 41 0.70 -6.05 5.55
N ILE A 42 1.11 -7.17 4.95
CA ILE A 42 0.33 -8.39 4.86
C ILE A 42 0.88 -9.36 5.90
N TYR A 43 0.12 -9.61 6.96
CA TYR A 43 0.51 -10.50 8.04
C TYR A 43 -0.14 -11.88 7.91
N LYS A 44 0.48 -12.89 8.55
CA LYS A 44 -0.03 -14.27 8.54
C LYS A 44 -1.23 -14.40 9.47
N ALA A 45 -2.37 -14.83 8.93
CA ALA A 45 -3.63 -15.07 9.63
C ALA A 45 -4.26 -16.42 9.23
N GLY A 46 -3.46 -17.36 8.74
CA GLY A 46 -3.90 -18.70 8.31
C GLY A 46 -4.40 -18.74 6.86
N GLY A 47 -4.34 -17.64 6.12
CA GLY A 47 -4.71 -17.57 4.71
C GLY A 47 -3.62 -18.10 3.77
N LYS A 48 -3.97 -18.15 2.47
CA LYS A 48 -3.06 -18.56 1.38
C LYS A 48 -2.86 -17.45 0.34
N ASP A 49 -3.50 -16.29 0.53
CA ASP A 49 -3.64 -15.26 -0.49
C ASP A 49 -2.57 -14.17 -0.42
N GLY A 50 -1.68 -14.20 0.54
CA GLY A 50 -0.70 -13.15 0.77
C GLY A 50 0.14 -12.77 -0.45
N LYS A 51 0.60 -13.76 -1.24
CA LYS A 51 1.33 -13.51 -2.50
C LYS A 51 0.48 -12.86 -3.58
N PHE A 52 -0.79 -13.29 -3.69
CA PHE A 52 -1.74 -12.71 -4.64
C PHE A 52 -2.07 -11.25 -4.25
N ILE A 53 -2.38 -11.00 -2.98
CA ILE A 53 -2.68 -9.67 -2.45
C ILE A 53 -1.49 -8.74 -2.73
N LYS A 54 -0.26 -9.16 -2.38
CA LYS A 54 0.94 -8.40 -2.66
C LYS A 54 1.08 -8.07 -4.14
N LEU A 55 0.95 -9.07 -5.02
CA LEU A 55 1.09 -8.88 -6.46
C LEU A 55 0.11 -7.85 -7.02
N ILE A 56 -1.17 -7.91 -6.61
CA ILE A 56 -2.19 -6.96 -7.10
C ILE A 56 -1.94 -5.55 -6.57
N LEU A 57 -1.55 -5.40 -5.29
CA LEU A 57 -1.23 -4.10 -4.70
C LEU A 57 -0.01 -3.46 -5.40
N GLU A 58 1.08 -4.21 -5.59
CA GLU A 58 2.28 -3.74 -6.29
C GLU A 58 2.00 -3.38 -7.75
N TYR A 59 1.18 -4.19 -8.44
CA TYR A 59 0.77 -3.88 -9.81
C TYR A 59 -0.06 -2.59 -9.89
N ALA A 60 -1.00 -2.40 -8.96
CA ALA A 60 -1.84 -1.20 -8.92
C ALA A 60 -1.01 0.06 -8.68
N GLU A 61 -0.04 0.00 -7.77
CA GLU A 61 0.84 1.10 -7.38
C GLU A 61 1.86 1.43 -8.47
N THR A 62 2.26 0.47 -9.30
CA THR A 62 3.26 0.70 -10.35
C THR A 62 2.71 1.57 -11.49
N PRO A 63 3.42 2.64 -11.90
CA PRO A 63 3.07 3.45 -13.06
C PRO A 63 2.87 2.59 -14.31
N GLN A 64 1.87 2.95 -15.12
CA GLN A 64 1.46 2.13 -16.26
C GLN A 64 2.60 1.82 -17.22
N TYR A 65 3.49 2.78 -17.48
CA TYR A 65 4.62 2.62 -18.39
C TYR A 65 5.69 1.62 -17.92
N LEU A 66 5.77 1.33 -16.59
CA LEU A 66 6.70 0.35 -16.03
C LEU A 66 6.10 -1.04 -15.88
N ARG A 67 4.77 -1.19 -15.97
CA ARG A 67 4.10 -2.47 -15.71
C ARG A 67 4.58 -3.59 -16.62
N LYS A 68 4.76 -3.31 -17.91
CA LYS A 68 5.22 -4.30 -18.88
C LYS A 68 6.65 -4.79 -18.57
N THR A 69 7.50 -3.91 -18.07
CA THR A 69 8.89 -4.23 -17.71
C THR A 69 8.97 -5.01 -16.39
N LEU A 70 8.15 -4.64 -15.40
CA LEU A 70 8.23 -5.19 -14.05
C LEU A 70 7.34 -6.42 -13.82
N PHE A 71 6.27 -6.57 -14.59
CA PHE A 71 5.32 -7.67 -14.42
C PHE A 71 5.22 -8.50 -15.70
N PRO A 72 5.80 -9.70 -15.73
CA PRO A 72 5.58 -10.63 -16.83
C PRO A 72 4.10 -11.06 -16.89
N ILE A 73 3.67 -11.58 -18.02
CA ILE A 73 2.31 -12.09 -18.21
C ILE A 73 2.07 -13.23 -17.21
N ARG A 74 1.06 -13.03 -16.35
CA ARG A 74 0.63 -14.00 -15.32
C ARG A 74 -0.86 -14.13 -15.29
N LYS A 75 -1.35 -15.35 -15.01
CA LYS A 75 -2.79 -15.63 -14.89
C LYS A 75 -3.45 -14.83 -13.76
N GLU A 76 -2.72 -14.54 -12.68
CA GLU A 76 -3.19 -13.76 -11.53
C GLU A 76 -3.50 -12.30 -11.91
N LEU A 77 -2.87 -11.77 -12.96
CA LEU A 77 -3.09 -10.40 -13.45
C LEU A 77 -4.19 -10.30 -14.53
N LYS A 78 -4.87 -11.40 -14.87
CA LYS A 78 -5.90 -11.43 -15.92
C LYS A 78 -7.00 -10.39 -15.71
N TYR A 79 -7.36 -10.11 -14.49
CA TYR A 79 -8.49 -9.23 -14.13
C TYR A 79 -8.09 -7.85 -13.61
N VAL A 80 -6.82 -7.45 -13.72
CA VAL A 80 -6.35 -6.15 -13.20
C VAL A 80 -7.01 -4.93 -13.86
N GLY A 81 -7.65 -5.10 -15.00
CA GLY A 81 -8.44 -4.06 -15.66
C GLY A 81 -9.66 -3.58 -14.86
N VAL A 82 -10.11 -4.35 -13.83
CA VAL A 82 -11.21 -3.91 -12.94
C VAL A 82 -10.74 -2.99 -11.81
N ILE A 83 -9.42 -2.83 -11.62
CA ILE A 83 -8.85 -2.00 -10.57
C ILE A 83 -8.98 -0.53 -10.98
N PRO A 84 -9.61 0.33 -10.17
CA PRO A 84 -9.64 1.76 -10.44
C PRO A 84 -8.22 2.34 -10.46
N PRO A 85 -7.90 3.22 -11.44
CA PRO A 85 -6.57 3.85 -11.51
C PRO A 85 -6.29 4.65 -10.24
N LEU A 86 -5.08 4.53 -9.68
CA LEU A 86 -4.72 5.23 -8.44
C LEU A 86 -4.56 6.74 -8.67
N ARG A 87 -4.01 7.15 -9.81
CA ARG A 87 -3.78 8.56 -10.20
C ARG A 87 -2.99 9.37 -9.16
N THR A 88 -2.04 8.71 -8.53
CA THR A 88 -1.08 9.35 -7.62
C THR A 88 -0.04 10.16 -8.39
N PRO A 89 0.70 11.09 -7.75
CA PRO A 89 1.66 11.97 -8.42
C PRO A 89 2.71 11.24 -9.27
N HIS A 90 3.13 10.03 -8.87
CA HIS A 90 4.10 9.23 -9.63
C HIS A 90 3.50 8.51 -10.86
N HIS A 91 2.18 8.44 -11.00
CA HIS A 91 1.51 7.88 -12.19
C HIS A 91 1.51 8.88 -13.36
N LYS A 92 2.70 9.35 -13.74
CA LYS A 92 2.86 10.28 -14.84
C LYS A 92 2.44 9.63 -16.16
N LEU A 93 1.92 10.46 -17.07
CA LEU A 93 1.65 10.05 -18.45
C LEU A 93 2.90 10.23 -19.31
N LYS A 94 2.90 9.60 -20.50
CA LYS A 94 3.86 9.93 -21.55
C LYS A 94 3.76 11.42 -21.90
N GLY A 95 4.89 12.03 -22.20
CA GLY A 95 4.94 13.44 -22.56
C GLY A 95 6.37 13.87 -22.88
N ARG A 96 6.56 15.15 -23.13
CA ARG A 96 7.90 15.71 -23.30
C ARG A 96 8.61 15.80 -21.95
N PRO A 97 9.91 15.44 -21.86
CA PRO A 97 10.66 15.60 -20.61
C PRO A 97 10.72 17.07 -20.19
N LYS A 98 10.59 17.30 -18.88
CA LYS A 98 10.72 18.64 -18.29
C LYS A 98 11.86 18.65 -17.29
N LEU A 99 12.71 19.66 -17.37
CA LEU A 99 13.81 19.85 -16.41
C LEU A 99 13.22 19.94 -14.97
N GLY A 100 13.80 19.19 -14.04
CA GLY A 100 13.33 19.13 -12.64
C GLY A 100 12.17 18.19 -12.40
N GLU A 101 11.54 17.60 -13.43
CA GLU A 101 10.44 16.64 -13.26
C GLU A 101 10.92 15.39 -12.52
N ILE A 102 10.11 14.91 -11.56
CA ILE A 102 10.33 13.66 -10.83
C ILE A 102 9.49 12.55 -11.48
N ARG A 103 10.10 11.40 -11.75
CA ARG A 103 9.46 10.22 -12.34
C ARG A 103 9.99 8.93 -11.71
N GLU A 104 9.13 7.92 -11.64
CA GLU A 104 9.58 6.55 -11.38
C GLU A 104 10.31 5.99 -12.59
N GLY A 105 11.30 5.15 -12.36
CA GLY A 105 12.00 4.46 -13.43
C GLY A 105 12.57 3.12 -13.02
N VAL A 106 12.98 2.34 -14.02
CA VAL A 106 13.71 1.09 -13.84
C VAL A 106 15.09 1.19 -14.44
N ILE A 107 16.08 0.86 -13.65
CA ILE A 107 17.48 0.86 -14.13
C ILE A 107 17.72 -0.27 -15.12
N ILE A 108 18.36 0.08 -16.22
CA ILE A 108 18.81 -0.82 -17.29
C ILE A 108 20.31 -0.64 -17.46
N LYS A 109 21.08 -1.69 -17.17
CA LYS A 109 22.53 -1.68 -17.35
C LYS A 109 22.89 -1.98 -18.81
N LYS A 110 23.63 -1.09 -19.46
CA LYS A 110 24.18 -1.30 -20.81
C LYS A 110 25.69 -1.08 -20.78
N GLY A 111 26.46 -2.17 -20.81
CA GLY A 111 27.90 -2.12 -20.63
C GLY A 111 28.29 -1.54 -19.27
N LYS A 112 29.10 -0.49 -19.27
CA LYS A 112 29.55 0.21 -18.06
C LYS A 112 28.62 1.34 -17.61
N ARG A 113 27.57 1.65 -18.37
CA ARG A 113 26.65 2.77 -18.10
C ARG A 113 25.32 2.29 -17.58
N LEU A 114 24.70 3.11 -16.74
CA LEU A 114 23.34 2.92 -16.24
C LEU A 114 22.39 3.84 -17.00
N TYR A 115 21.29 3.29 -17.42
CA TYR A 115 20.17 4.00 -18.01
C TYR A 115 18.90 3.74 -17.17
N ALA A 116 17.92 4.60 -17.29
CA ALA A 116 16.61 4.39 -16.68
C ALA A 116 15.50 4.51 -17.73
N ASP A 117 14.60 3.53 -17.75
CA ASP A 117 13.29 3.68 -18.39
C ASP A 117 12.40 4.45 -17.42
N ILE A 118 12.10 5.71 -17.75
CA ILE A 118 11.26 6.61 -16.96
C ILE A 118 9.92 6.90 -17.65
N GLY A 119 9.53 6.04 -18.62
CA GLY A 119 8.29 6.14 -19.38
C GLY A 119 8.26 7.23 -20.44
N LEU A 120 9.41 7.60 -20.95
CA LEU A 120 9.58 8.48 -22.12
C LEU A 120 10.01 7.66 -23.35
N ASP A 121 10.14 8.31 -24.51
CA ASP A 121 10.44 7.60 -25.75
C ASP A 121 11.89 7.10 -25.81
N GLU A 122 12.79 7.70 -25.04
CA GLU A 122 14.19 7.30 -24.92
C GLU A 122 14.59 6.97 -23.47
N LEU A 123 15.64 6.16 -23.33
CA LEU A 123 16.21 5.86 -22.02
C LEU A 123 17.03 7.06 -21.53
N ALA A 124 16.83 7.44 -20.29
CA ALA A 124 17.61 8.48 -19.63
C ALA A 124 18.96 7.94 -19.14
N LEU A 125 20.07 8.65 -19.39
CA LEU A 125 21.36 8.33 -18.78
C LEU A 125 21.29 8.63 -17.27
N VAL A 126 21.66 7.66 -16.45
CA VAL A 126 21.68 7.83 -14.98
C VAL A 126 23.02 8.38 -14.54
N GLU A 127 23.00 9.56 -13.94
CA GLU A 127 24.14 10.12 -13.21
C GLU A 127 24.02 9.73 -11.73
N GLY A 128 24.75 8.67 -11.32
CA GLY A 128 24.71 8.09 -10.00
C GLY A 128 24.72 6.56 -10.01
N SER A 129 24.32 5.97 -8.91
CA SER A 129 24.26 4.51 -8.72
C SER A 129 22.86 4.07 -8.31
N GLY A 130 22.56 2.79 -8.51
CA GLY A 130 21.31 2.16 -8.06
C GLY A 130 20.99 0.92 -8.87
N GLU A 131 19.88 0.28 -8.51
CA GLU A 131 19.36 -0.93 -9.16
C GLU A 131 17.85 -1.02 -9.05
N GLY A 132 17.22 -1.77 -9.94
CA GLY A 132 15.79 -2.02 -9.92
C GLY A 132 14.96 -0.76 -10.19
N ARG A 133 13.81 -0.67 -9.51
CA ARG A 133 12.90 0.46 -9.59
C ARG A 133 13.31 1.56 -8.59
N MET A 134 13.42 2.79 -9.09
CA MET A 134 13.81 3.97 -8.31
C MET A 134 13.09 5.22 -8.80
N THR A 135 13.10 6.25 -7.96
CA THR A 135 12.64 7.60 -8.32
C THR A 135 13.79 8.44 -8.82
N PHE A 136 13.56 9.18 -9.89
CA PHE A 136 14.56 10.00 -10.58
C PHE A 136 14.05 11.42 -10.79
N LYS A 137 14.99 12.39 -10.79
CA LYS A 137 14.79 13.77 -11.22
C LYS A 137 15.49 13.99 -12.55
N ILE A 138 14.80 14.58 -13.52
CA ILE A 138 15.37 14.96 -14.83
C ILE A 138 16.28 16.18 -14.61
N VAL A 139 17.56 16.04 -14.93
CA VAL A 139 18.59 17.09 -14.80
C VAL A 139 19.08 17.63 -16.15
N SER A 140 18.77 16.95 -17.26
CA SER A 140 19.00 17.40 -18.61
C SER A 140 17.96 16.78 -19.55
N VAL A 141 17.49 17.54 -20.52
CA VAL A 141 16.51 17.05 -21.52
C VAL A 141 17.16 16.73 -22.87
N ASN A 142 18.33 17.24 -23.13
CA ASN A 142 19.10 16.93 -24.35
C ASN A 142 20.63 17.03 -24.08
N PRO A 143 21.35 15.89 -23.95
CA PRO A 143 20.82 14.52 -23.87
C PRO A 143 19.98 14.29 -22.60
N LEU A 144 19.04 13.33 -22.64
CA LEU A 144 18.20 13.03 -21.49
C LEU A 144 19.02 12.39 -20.38
N LYS A 145 19.08 13.08 -19.21
CA LYS A 145 19.83 12.63 -18.03
C LYS A 145 19.00 12.75 -16.78
N VAL A 146 19.21 11.81 -15.85
CA VAL A 146 18.51 11.75 -14.56
C VAL A 146 19.46 11.44 -13.42
N VAL A 147 19.09 11.89 -12.22
CA VAL A 147 19.72 11.53 -10.95
C VAL A 147 18.72 10.87 -10.02
N PRO A 148 19.12 9.94 -9.12
CA PRO A 148 18.26 9.46 -8.04
C PRO A 148 17.71 10.62 -7.21
N ALA A 149 16.43 10.56 -6.85
CA ALA A 149 15.76 11.63 -6.11
C ALA A 149 14.77 11.09 -5.10
N LYS A 150 14.44 11.94 -4.09
CA LYS A 150 13.31 11.71 -3.18
C LYS A 150 12.23 12.75 -3.49
N PRO A 151 10.98 12.35 -3.72
CA PRO A 151 9.87 13.28 -3.87
C PRO A 151 9.55 13.96 -2.54
N ALA A 152 9.08 15.21 -2.58
CA ALA A 152 8.61 15.93 -1.39
C ALA A 152 7.14 15.65 -1.06
N GLU A 153 6.37 15.14 -2.02
CA GLU A 153 4.97 14.80 -1.90
C GLU A 153 4.75 13.28 -1.77
N TYR A 154 3.53 12.89 -1.42
CA TYR A 154 3.14 11.47 -1.41
C TYR A 154 3.45 10.80 -2.75
N TRP A 155 4.17 9.67 -2.70
CA TRP A 155 4.70 9.02 -3.91
C TRP A 155 4.28 7.55 -4.03
N GLY A 156 3.13 7.19 -3.49
CA GLY A 156 2.61 5.83 -3.48
C GLY A 156 2.96 5.06 -2.20
N TYR A 157 2.70 3.76 -2.18
CA TYR A 157 2.90 2.90 -1.02
C TYR A 157 3.86 1.75 -1.30
N ARG A 158 4.42 1.19 -0.23
CA ARG A 158 5.24 -0.04 -0.27
C ARG A 158 4.46 -1.21 0.32
N VAL A 159 4.58 -2.39 -0.28
CA VAL A 159 3.89 -3.60 0.17
C VAL A 159 4.87 -4.57 0.84
N HIS A 160 4.57 -4.96 2.07
CA HIS A 160 5.37 -5.86 2.88
C HIS A 160 4.60 -7.16 3.15
N LEU A 161 5.03 -8.28 2.54
CA LEU A 161 4.53 -9.61 2.89
C LEU A 161 5.47 -10.24 3.93
N THR A 162 4.98 -10.46 5.15
CA THR A 162 5.87 -10.84 6.26
C THR A 162 5.92 -12.34 6.51
N ASN A 163 4.96 -13.13 6.12
CA ASN A 163 4.81 -14.55 6.50
C ASN A 163 4.92 -14.78 8.03
N LYS A 164 4.76 -13.73 8.84
CA LYS A 164 4.82 -13.76 10.30
C LYS A 164 3.45 -13.42 10.88
N PRO A 165 3.10 -13.95 12.05
CA PRO A 165 1.90 -13.55 12.77
C PRO A 165 1.90 -12.04 13.09
N LEU A 166 0.75 -11.55 13.52
CA LEU A 166 0.48 -10.11 13.61
C LEU A 166 1.41 -9.37 14.58
N ALA A 167 1.58 -9.85 15.81
CA ALA A 167 2.42 -9.17 16.80
C ALA A 167 3.89 -9.06 16.34
N LYS A 168 4.42 -10.13 15.72
CA LYS A 168 5.77 -10.11 15.14
C LYS A 168 5.89 -9.16 13.94
N THR A 169 4.80 -8.98 13.20
CA THR A 169 4.75 -8.04 12.06
C THR A 169 4.73 -6.59 12.55
N LEU A 170 3.93 -6.27 13.57
CA LEU A 170 3.90 -4.95 14.20
C LEU A 170 5.25 -4.55 14.81
N LYS A 171 5.89 -5.48 15.55
CA LYS A 171 7.23 -5.24 16.10
C LYS A 171 8.25 -4.90 15.00
N LYS A 172 8.13 -5.51 13.80
CA LYS A 172 8.99 -5.20 12.65
C LYS A 172 8.72 -3.81 12.08
N ALA A 173 7.49 -3.34 12.12
CA ALA A 173 7.09 -2.04 11.57
C ALA A 173 7.56 -0.86 12.44
N ARG A 174 7.80 -1.06 13.75
CA ARG A 174 8.27 -0.04 14.72
C ARG A 174 7.37 1.19 14.75
N LEU A 175 6.09 0.96 15.01
CA LEU A 175 5.08 2.03 15.08
C LEU A 175 5.22 2.85 16.36
N ASP A 176 4.88 4.14 16.27
CA ASP A 176 4.67 5.01 17.42
C ASP A 176 3.26 4.85 17.99
N LEU A 177 2.29 4.46 17.15
CA LEU A 177 0.91 4.21 17.57
C LEU A 177 0.31 3.05 16.76
N ALA A 178 -0.08 1.98 17.45
CA ALA A 178 -0.75 0.81 16.87
C ALA A 178 -2.23 0.79 17.25
N ILE A 179 -3.11 0.89 16.26
CA ILE A 179 -4.57 0.94 16.44
C ILE A 179 -5.21 -0.28 15.80
N ALA A 180 -5.78 -1.17 16.62
CA ALA A 180 -6.61 -2.25 16.11
C ALA A 180 -8.04 -1.77 15.83
N THR A 181 -8.61 -2.20 14.70
CA THR A 181 -10.01 -1.94 14.38
C THR A 181 -10.88 -3.12 14.78
N SER A 182 -11.96 -2.86 15.52
CA SER A 182 -12.88 -3.89 15.98
C SER A 182 -14.28 -3.33 16.18
N ARG A 183 -15.31 -4.08 15.80
CA ARG A 183 -16.69 -3.76 16.15
C ARG A 183 -16.92 -3.69 17.67
N LYS A 184 -16.11 -4.43 18.45
CA LYS A 184 -16.16 -4.46 19.92
C LYS A 184 -15.20 -3.46 20.57
N GLY A 185 -14.48 -2.66 19.78
CA GLY A 185 -13.61 -1.60 20.26
C GLY A 185 -14.38 -0.39 20.79
N GLU A 186 -13.66 0.53 21.39
CA GLU A 186 -14.22 1.79 21.85
C GLU A 186 -14.75 2.63 20.68
N ASP A 187 -15.89 3.27 20.87
CA ASP A 187 -16.49 4.14 19.87
C ASP A 187 -15.54 5.33 19.60
N VAL A 188 -15.03 5.42 18.37
CA VAL A 188 -14.06 6.45 17.96
C VAL A 188 -14.52 7.88 18.26
N ARG A 189 -15.83 8.13 18.33
CA ARG A 189 -16.43 9.45 18.64
C ARG A 189 -16.29 9.83 20.11
N LYS A 190 -16.00 8.85 21.00
CA LYS A 190 -15.94 9.02 22.46
C LYS A 190 -14.50 8.95 23.00
N VAL A 191 -13.56 8.54 22.18
CA VAL A 191 -12.15 8.38 22.58
C VAL A 191 -11.40 9.68 22.35
N LYS A 192 -10.66 10.12 23.34
CA LYS A 192 -9.65 11.17 23.15
C LYS A 192 -8.41 10.53 22.55
N LEU A 193 -8.21 10.73 21.26
CA LEU A 193 -7.03 10.20 20.59
C LEU A 193 -5.76 10.92 21.05
N PRO A 194 -4.63 10.19 21.16
CA PRO A 194 -3.32 10.81 21.34
C PRO A 194 -2.96 11.66 20.09
N PRO A 195 -1.91 12.49 20.17
CA PRO A 195 -1.38 13.17 19.00
C PRO A 195 -1.11 12.18 17.87
N LEU A 196 -1.61 12.48 16.66
CA LEU A 196 -1.45 11.63 15.48
C LEU A 196 -0.14 12.00 14.76
N GLU A 197 0.98 11.63 15.35
CA GLU A 197 2.33 11.95 14.87
C GLU A 197 3.16 10.66 14.67
N GLY A 198 4.29 10.78 13.97
CA GLY A 198 5.19 9.63 13.74
C GLY A 198 4.59 8.55 12.83
N ASP A 199 4.89 7.29 13.12
CA ASP A 199 4.48 6.11 12.37
C ASP A 199 3.21 5.48 12.99
N ILE A 200 2.06 5.64 12.33
CA ILE A 200 0.74 5.20 12.81
C ILE A 200 0.27 4.00 12.01
N GLY A 201 -0.10 2.92 12.69
CA GLY A 201 -0.58 1.69 12.08
C GLY A 201 -2.04 1.36 12.41
N PHE A 202 -2.85 1.10 11.38
CA PHE A 202 -4.21 0.58 11.51
C PHE A 202 -4.24 -0.90 11.17
N VAL A 203 -4.78 -1.71 12.09
CA VAL A 203 -4.82 -3.16 11.96
C VAL A 203 -6.25 -3.63 11.71
N PHE A 204 -6.42 -4.42 10.66
CA PHE A 204 -7.71 -4.95 10.22
C PHE A 204 -7.74 -6.48 10.33
N GLY A 205 -8.90 -7.02 10.69
CA GLY A 205 -9.17 -8.46 10.68
C GLY A 205 -9.54 -9.00 9.30
N SER A 206 -9.80 -10.31 9.24
CA SER A 206 -10.35 -10.99 8.05
C SER A 206 -11.88 -10.91 8.04
N PRO A 207 -12.54 -11.29 6.93
CA PRO A 207 -14.00 -11.38 6.85
C PRO A 207 -14.63 -12.31 7.90
N ARG A 208 -13.91 -13.35 8.33
CA ARG A 208 -14.40 -14.36 9.29
C ARG A 208 -13.91 -14.16 10.70
N LYS A 209 -12.72 -13.58 10.89
CA LYS A 209 -12.07 -13.45 12.20
C LYS A 209 -11.64 -12.01 12.43
N GLY A 210 -12.07 -11.47 13.56
CA GLY A 210 -11.58 -10.19 14.05
C GLY A 210 -10.10 -10.26 14.48
N VAL A 211 -9.47 -9.11 14.65
CA VAL A 211 -8.04 -9.02 15.03
C VAL A 211 -7.73 -9.81 16.29
N MET A 212 -8.61 -9.73 17.32
CA MET A 212 -8.43 -10.43 18.59
C MET A 212 -8.55 -11.95 18.48
N GLU A 213 -9.37 -12.44 17.56
CA GLU A 213 -9.50 -13.88 17.28
C GLU A 213 -8.25 -14.40 16.57
N ILE A 214 -7.72 -13.61 15.62
CA ILE A 214 -6.47 -13.95 14.93
C ILE A 214 -5.31 -14.04 15.93
N LEU A 215 -5.16 -13.08 16.86
CA LEU A 215 -4.10 -13.13 17.87
C LEU A 215 -4.21 -14.40 18.74
N ARG A 216 -5.42 -14.76 19.18
CA ARG A 216 -5.65 -15.99 19.96
C ARG A 216 -5.27 -17.25 19.20
N ASP A 217 -5.61 -17.34 17.90
CA ASP A 217 -5.28 -18.49 17.06
C ASP A 217 -3.77 -18.71 16.93
N PHE A 218 -3.00 -17.64 17.05
CA PHE A 218 -1.52 -17.68 16.98
C PHE A 218 -0.85 -17.62 18.37
N ASN A 219 -1.64 -17.63 19.46
CA ASN A 219 -1.17 -17.50 20.84
C ASN A 219 -0.24 -16.29 21.03
N GLU A 220 -0.69 -15.13 20.51
CA GLU A 220 0.03 -13.84 20.59
C GLU A 220 -0.65 -12.90 21.58
N ASP A 221 0.16 -12.08 22.28
CA ASP A 221 -0.32 -11.01 23.15
C ASP A 221 -0.92 -9.85 22.36
N TYR A 222 -1.59 -8.93 23.08
CA TYR A 222 -2.21 -7.72 22.54
C TYR A 222 -1.17 -6.62 22.30
N PRO A 223 -0.71 -6.37 21.07
CA PRO A 223 0.35 -5.41 20.78
C PRO A 223 -0.20 -4.05 20.34
N PHE A 224 -1.34 -3.62 20.88
CA PHE A 224 -2.04 -2.39 20.47
C PHE A 224 -2.11 -1.37 21.58
N ASP A 225 -1.94 -0.10 21.20
CA ASP A 225 -2.16 1.04 22.07
C ASP A 225 -3.65 1.34 22.21
N LEU A 226 -4.43 1.16 21.12
CA LEU A 226 -5.87 1.40 21.08
C LEU A 226 -6.62 0.30 20.32
N ILE A 227 -7.85 0.03 20.74
CA ILE A 227 -8.79 -0.84 20.03
C ILE A 227 -10.06 -0.04 19.76
N LEU A 228 -10.28 0.37 18.52
CA LEU A 228 -11.32 1.31 18.15
C LEU A 228 -12.39 0.68 17.27
N ASN A 229 -13.63 1.07 17.51
CA ASN A 229 -14.73 0.93 16.57
C ASN A 229 -14.83 2.20 15.73
N THR A 230 -14.34 2.14 14.50
CA THR A 230 -14.35 3.27 13.56
C THR A 230 -15.64 3.36 12.74
N ILE A 231 -16.54 2.38 12.87
CA ILE A 231 -17.87 2.34 12.23
C ILE A 231 -18.93 2.06 13.31
N PRO A 232 -19.10 2.99 14.27
CA PRO A 232 -20.09 2.79 15.34
C PRO A 232 -21.50 2.74 14.77
N ASN A 233 -22.36 1.90 15.37
CA ASN A 233 -23.73 1.67 14.94
C ASN A 233 -23.88 1.06 13.53
N GLN A 234 -22.88 0.30 13.05
CA GLN A 234 -23.00 -0.43 11.78
C GLN A 234 -24.31 -1.25 11.75
N LYS A 235 -25.00 -1.28 10.60
CA LYS A 235 -26.29 -2.00 10.45
C LYS A 235 -26.11 -3.39 9.82
N THR A 236 -24.95 -3.66 9.23
CA THR A 236 -24.61 -4.98 8.68
C THR A 236 -24.03 -5.89 9.78
N LYS A 237 -24.21 -7.19 9.64
CA LYS A 237 -23.61 -8.19 10.55
C LYS A 237 -22.08 -8.07 10.59
N THR A 238 -21.47 -7.86 9.42
CA THR A 238 -20.02 -7.68 9.23
C THR A 238 -19.76 -6.55 8.24
N VAL A 239 -18.67 -5.82 8.45
CA VAL A 239 -18.06 -4.91 7.48
C VAL A 239 -16.88 -5.65 6.88
N ARG A 240 -16.75 -5.66 5.58
CA ARG A 240 -15.65 -6.31 4.87
C ARG A 240 -14.35 -5.54 5.08
N THR A 241 -13.22 -6.22 4.96
CA THR A 241 -11.92 -5.59 5.27
C THR A 241 -11.65 -4.39 4.35
N GLU A 242 -11.94 -4.48 3.06
CA GLU A 242 -11.79 -3.38 2.11
C GLU A 242 -12.68 -2.16 2.45
N GLU A 243 -13.89 -2.41 2.96
CA GLU A 243 -14.82 -1.37 3.43
C GLU A 243 -14.31 -0.75 4.74
N ALA A 244 -13.85 -1.58 5.68
CA ALA A 244 -13.29 -1.14 6.96
C ALA A 244 -12.06 -0.27 6.76
N VAL A 245 -11.16 -0.64 5.83
CA VAL A 245 -9.98 0.16 5.47
C VAL A 245 -10.40 1.54 4.98
N LEU A 246 -11.32 1.62 4.01
CA LEU A 246 -11.79 2.90 3.47
C LEU A 246 -12.44 3.76 4.55
N ALA A 247 -13.36 3.20 5.33
CA ALA A 247 -14.09 3.92 6.37
C ALA A 247 -13.16 4.42 7.49
N THR A 248 -12.25 3.56 7.97
CA THR A 248 -11.28 3.94 9.01
C THR A 248 -10.40 5.09 8.55
N LEU A 249 -9.80 4.96 7.37
CA LEU A 249 -8.93 6.01 6.83
C LEU A 249 -9.68 7.33 6.60
N ALA A 250 -10.95 7.29 6.17
CA ALA A 250 -11.78 8.47 6.03
C ALA A 250 -12.06 9.15 7.37
N VAL A 251 -12.41 8.37 8.41
CA VAL A 251 -12.64 8.89 9.78
C VAL A 251 -11.37 9.54 10.32
N PHE A 252 -10.22 8.88 10.20
CA PHE A 252 -8.96 9.43 10.69
C PHE A 252 -8.49 10.65 9.90
N ASN A 253 -8.73 10.69 8.59
CA ASN A 253 -8.47 11.88 7.77
C ASN A 253 -9.34 13.08 8.19
N PHE A 254 -10.59 12.84 8.63
CA PHE A 254 -11.48 13.88 9.15
C PHE A 254 -11.05 14.36 10.54
N ILE A 255 -10.59 13.46 11.41
CA ILE A 255 -10.18 13.77 12.79
C ILE A 255 -8.83 14.49 12.80
N ARG A 256 -7.94 14.14 11.87
CA ARG A 256 -6.63 14.76 11.76
C ARG A 256 -6.78 16.25 11.43
N ARG A 257 -6.29 17.08 12.33
CA ARG A 257 -6.11 18.51 12.08
C ARG A 257 -4.68 18.72 11.58
N ASP A 258 -4.55 19.22 10.38
CA ASP A 258 -3.24 19.61 9.80
C ASP A 258 -2.71 20.87 10.50
#